data_ea740f4765b7a1611bb96f4be6cb91c3
#
_entry.id   ea740f4765b7a1611bb96f4be6cb91c3
#
_cell.length_a   1.000
_cell.length_b   1.000
_cell.length_c   1.000
_cell.angle_alpha   90.00
_cell.angle_beta   90.00
_cell.angle_gamma   90.00
#
_symmetry.space_group_name_H-M   'P 1'
#
loop_
_entity.id
_entity.type
_entity.pdbx_description
1 polymer ?
#
loop_
_entity_poly.entity_id
_entity_poly.type
_entity_poly.pdbx_seq_one_letter_code
_entity_poly.pdbx_strand_id
1 'polypeptide(L)'
;MKKIISTLIISLISTVSFAGMSNSDRSKTIECTGIYYTNSMIPQGELKLEKIIQSFAAKKFLNSYLIKEGVKEEKLNKKILEIVDVRYGKAYEEETTSECDNFIFKLIPGSKDEIKKIAESGIYW
;
A
#
# COMPACT_ATOMS: atom_id res chain seq x y z
N MET A 1 8.53 -13.48 41.71
CA MET A 1 9.43 -12.55 41.02
C MET A 1 9.73 -12.96 39.57
N LYS A 2 10.19 -14.20 39.34
CA LYS A 2 10.46 -14.65 37.99
C LYS A 2 9.26 -14.57 37.03
N LYS A 3 8.06 -14.90 37.55
CA LYS A 3 6.83 -14.84 36.75
C LYS A 3 6.47 -13.44 36.33
N ILE A 4 6.72 -12.46 37.18
CA ILE A 4 6.44 -11.04 36.93
C ILE A 4 7.34 -10.54 35.79
N ILE A 5 8.62 -10.92 35.81
CA ILE A 5 9.60 -10.54 34.79
C ILE A 5 9.20 -11.12 33.44
N SER A 6 8.80 -12.40 33.41
CA SER A 6 8.35 -13.05 32.19
C SER A 6 7.11 -12.37 31.60
N THR A 7 6.18 -11.98 32.45
CA THR A 7 4.98 -11.28 32.03
C THR A 7 5.32 -9.93 31.40
N LEU A 8 6.25 -9.20 31.97
CA LEU A 8 6.71 -7.92 31.44
C LEU A 8 7.34 -8.09 30.05
N ILE A 9 8.17 -9.12 29.87
CA ILE A 9 8.80 -9.40 28.57
C ILE A 9 7.74 -9.68 27.51
N ILE A 10 6.74 -10.50 27.84
CA ILE A 10 5.65 -10.81 26.92
C ILE A 10 4.87 -9.55 26.54
N SER A 11 4.59 -8.68 27.49
CA SER A 11 3.90 -7.41 27.23
C SER A 11 4.68 -6.52 26.28
N LEU A 12 6.00 -6.43 26.45
CA LEU A 12 6.86 -5.66 25.57
C LEU A 12 6.84 -6.21 24.14
N ILE A 13 6.93 -7.52 23.97
CA ILE A 13 6.88 -8.17 22.66
C ILE A 13 5.54 -7.89 22.00
N SER A 14 4.44 -8.01 22.73
CA SER A 14 3.11 -7.72 22.19
C SER A 14 2.98 -6.27 21.75
N THR A 15 3.50 -5.33 22.53
CA THR A 15 3.51 -3.92 22.18
C THR A 15 4.28 -3.65 20.89
N VAL A 16 5.45 -4.27 20.73
CA VAL A 16 6.26 -4.16 19.52
C VAL A 16 5.50 -4.73 18.31
N SER A 17 4.81 -5.88 18.49
CA SER A 17 4.03 -6.51 17.42
C SER A 17 2.92 -5.61 16.90
N PHE A 18 2.33 -4.78 17.75
CA PHE A 18 1.24 -3.87 17.38
C PHE A 18 1.72 -2.48 16.97
N ALA A 19 3.02 -2.24 16.97
CA ALA A 19 3.57 -0.94 16.58
C ALA A 19 3.26 -0.57 15.14
N GLY A 20 3.05 -1.56 14.27
CA GLY A 20 2.75 -1.33 12.87
C GLY A 20 3.90 -0.63 12.14
N MET A 21 3.56 0.10 11.10
CA MET A 21 4.52 0.85 10.32
C MET A 21 5.00 2.11 11.05
N SER A 22 6.25 2.50 10.80
CA SER A 22 6.74 3.81 11.20
C SER A 22 5.97 4.90 10.44
N ASN A 23 6.00 6.13 10.93
CA ASN A 23 5.36 7.25 10.24
C ASN A 23 5.96 7.47 8.84
N SER A 24 7.27 7.28 8.70
CA SER A 24 7.95 7.38 7.42
C SER A 24 7.48 6.32 6.42
N ASP A 25 7.40 5.07 6.84
CA ASP A 25 6.93 3.98 6.01
C ASP A 25 5.45 4.14 5.64
N ARG A 26 4.64 4.60 6.59
CA ARG A 26 3.23 4.89 6.34
C ARG A 26 3.06 5.97 5.28
N SER A 27 3.81 7.04 5.41
CA SER A 27 3.76 8.16 4.47
C SER A 27 4.15 7.71 3.06
N LYS A 28 5.21 6.92 2.93
CA LYS A 28 5.65 6.38 1.65
C LYS A 28 4.66 5.37 1.08
N THR A 29 4.03 4.57 1.93
CA THR A 29 2.99 3.63 1.50
C THR A 29 1.78 4.37 0.92
N ILE A 30 1.38 5.47 1.55
CA ILE A 30 0.29 6.31 1.04
C ILE A 30 0.67 6.92 -0.30
N GLU A 31 1.91 7.39 -0.44
CA GLU A 31 2.41 7.92 -1.71
C GLU A 31 2.36 6.86 -2.81
N CYS A 32 2.84 5.66 -2.52
CA CYS A 32 2.77 4.54 -3.48
C CYS A 32 1.33 4.18 -3.84
N THR A 33 0.42 4.23 -2.88
CA THR A 33 -1.00 3.98 -3.15
C THR A 33 -1.55 5.01 -4.15
N GLY A 34 -1.20 6.28 -3.99
CA GLY A 34 -1.58 7.33 -4.92
C GLY A 34 -0.98 7.14 -6.31
N ILE A 35 0.27 6.69 -6.38
CA ILE A 35 0.95 6.39 -7.65
C ILE A 35 0.24 5.25 -8.37
N TYR A 36 -0.07 4.16 -7.67
CA TYR A 36 -0.81 3.05 -8.25
C TYR A 36 -2.19 3.49 -8.72
N TYR A 37 -2.87 4.30 -7.94
CA TYR A 37 -4.18 4.79 -8.32
C TYR A 37 -4.10 5.62 -9.61
N THR A 38 -3.12 6.50 -9.71
CA THR A 38 -2.90 7.31 -10.92
C THR A 38 -2.58 6.41 -12.12
N ASN A 39 -1.73 5.41 -11.95
CA ASN A 39 -1.42 4.44 -13.00
C ASN A 39 -2.65 3.71 -13.49
N SER A 40 -3.58 3.40 -12.58
CA SER A 40 -4.83 2.70 -12.93
C SER A 40 -5.77 3.55 -13.79
N MET A 41 -5.55 4.85 -13.85
CA MET A 41 -6.35 5.79 -14.65
C MET A 41 -5.77 6.05 -16.05
N ILE A 42 -4.60 5.48 -16.35
CA ILE A 42 -3.99 5.64 -17.67
C ILE A 42 -4.83 4.91 -18.71
N PRO A 43 -5.15 5.55 -19.84
CA PRO A 43 -5.99 4.92 -20.86
C PRO A 43 -5.36 3.65 -21.43
N GLN A 44 -6.20 2.69 -21.79
CA GLN A 44 -5.77 1.51 -22.51
C GLN A 44 -5.17 1.95 -23.85
N GLY A 45 -4.06 1.32 -24.22
CA GLY A 45 -3.30 1.71 -25.41
C GLY A 45 -2.07 2.54 -25.06
N GLU A 46 -2.10 3.32 -23.97
CA GLU A 46 -0.93 4.03 -23.47
C GLU A 46 -0.15 3.18 -22.46
N LEU A 47 -0.84 2.23 -21.84
CA LEU A 47 -0.24 1.28 -20.92
C LEU A 47 -0.92 -0.08 -21.12
N LYS A 48 -0.17 -1.16 -21.00
CA LYS A 48 -0.72 -2.51 -21.10
C LYS A 48 -1.81 -2.71 -20.06
N LEU A 49 -2.92 -3.33 -20.47
CA LEU A 49 -4.07 -3.60 -19.59
C LEU A 49 -3.66 -4.35 -18.32
N GLU A 50 -2.76 -5.30 -18.45
CA GLU A 50 -2.22 -6.07 -17.33
C GLU A 50 -1.63 -5.15 -16.25
N LYS A 51 -0.87 -4.13 -16.66
CA LYS A 51 -0.27 -3.17 -15.72
C LYS A 51 -1.30 -2.24 -15.09
N ILE A 52 -2.33 -1.87 -15.85
CA ILE A 52 -3.45 -1.08 -15.34
C ILE A 52 -4.19 -1.86 -14.26
N ILE A 53 -4.50 -3.12 -14.53
CA ILE A 53 -5.20 -4.01 -13.59
C ILE A 53 -4.35 -4.23 -12.34
N GLN A 54 -3.06 -4.47 -12.49
CA GLN A 54 -2.16 -4.63 -11.36
C GLN A 54 -2.12 -3.38 -10.48
N SER A 55 -2.13 -2.20 -11.08
CA SER A 55 -2.16 -0.94 -10.34
C SER A 55 -3.45 -0.76 -9.55
N PHE A 56 -4.59 -1.11 -10.14
CA PHE A 56 -5.87 -1.14 -9.40
C PHE A 56 -5.80 -2.09 -8.22
N ALA A 57 -5.31 -3.30 -8.45
CA ALA A 57 -5.20 -4.32 -7.40
C ALA A 57 -4.29 -3.86 -6.27
N ALA A 58 -3.16 -3.27 -6.60
CA ALA A 58 -2.22 -2.74 -5.61
C ALA A 58 -2.85 -1.62 -4.79
N LYS A 59 -3.53 -0.69 -5.44
CA LYS A 59 -4.26 0.39 -4.76
C LYS A 59 -5.31 -0.16 -3.81
N LYS A 60 -6.09 -1.13 -4.25
CA LYS A 60 -7.13 -1.74 -3.41
C LYS A 60 -6.53 -2.43 -2.19
N PHE A 61 -5.48 -3.21 -2.39
CA PHE A 61 -4.79 -3.90 -1.32
C PHE A 61 -4.26 -2.93 -0.28
N LEU A 62 -3.54 -1.90 -0.73
CA LEU A 62 -2.91 -0.94 0.16
C LEU A 62 -3.92 -0.07 0.89
N ASN A 63 -5.00 0.30 0.23
CA ASN A 63 -6.06 1.05 0.86
C ASN A 63 -6.64 0.27 2.06
N SER A 64 -6.96 -1.00 1.85
CA SER A 64 -7.46 -1.88 2.91
C SER A 64 -6.43 -2.09 4.01
N TYR A 65 -5.18 -2.28 3.63
CA TYR A 65 -4.09 -2.50 4.57
C TYR A 65 -3.87 -1.27 5.47
N LEU A 66 -3.84 -0.09 4.89
CA LEU A 66 -3.65 1.16 5.63
C LEU A 66 -4.79 1.42 6.61
N ILE A 67 -6.02 1.12 6.22
CA ILE A 67 -7.17 1.26 7.11
C ILE A 67 -7.04 0.30 8.29
N LYS A 68 -6.63 -0.94 8.05
CA LYS A 68 -6.39 -1.92 9.12
C LYS A 68 -5.26 -1.49 10.05
N GLU A 69 -4.27 -0.76 9.52
CA GLU A 69 -3.17 -0.22 10.32
C GLU A 69 -3.56 1.03 11.12
N GLY A 70 -4.80 1.46 11.02
CA GLY A 70 -5.33 2.55 11.81
C GLY A 70 -5.38 3.90 11.12
N VAL A 71 -5.10 3.97 9.84
CA VAL A 71 -5.25 5.21 9.09
C VAL A 71 -6.74 5.45 8.84
N LYS A 72 -7.24 6.62 9.21
CA LYS A 72 -8.64 6.97 8.99
C LYS A 72 -8.92 7.09 7.50
N GLU A 73 -9.99 6.45 7.05
CA GLU A 73 -10.36 6.40 5.65
C GLU A 73 -10.47 7.78 5.02
N GLU A 74 -11.12 8.72 5.68
CA GLU A 74 -11.28 10.09 5.20
C GLU A 74 -9.93 10.78 4.98
N LYS A 75 -9.02 10.65 5.94
CA LYS A 75 -7.68 11.22 5.84
C LYS A 75 -6.87 10.55 4.75
N LEU A 76 -7.00 9.24 4.61
CA LEU A 76 -6.32 8.46 3.57
C LEU A 76 -6.78 8.91 2.19
N ASN A 77 -8.08 8.98 1.97
CA ASN A 77 -8.64 9.41 0.69
C ASN A 77 -8.18 10.82 0.32
N LYS A 78 -8.16 11.73 1.26
CA LYS A 78 -7.68 13.10 1.04
C LYS A 78 -6.24 13.13 0.55
N LYS A 79 -5.36 12.38 1.22
CA LYS A 79 -3.94 12.32 0.85
C LYS A 79 -3.72 11.66 -0.50
N ILE A 80 -4.45 10.60 -0.79
CA ILE A 80 -4.38 9.92 -2.09
C ILE A 80 -4.80 10.87 -3.19
N LEU A 81 -5.89 11.61 -3.01
CA LEU A 81 -6.39 12.55 -4.01
C LEU A 81 -5.40 13.70 -4.25
N GLU A 82 -4.71 14.16 -3.22
CA GLU A 82 -3.65 15.18 -3.38
C GLU A 82 -2.53 14.66 -4.31
N ILE A 83 -2.16 13.41 -4.17
CA ILE A 83 -1.13 12.78 -5.02
C ILE A 83 -1.65 12.62 -6.45
N VAL A 84 -2.90 12.18 -6.60
CA VAL A 84 -3.55 12.03 -7.90
C VAL A 84 -3.60 13.39 -8.62
N ASP A 85 -3.96 14.45 -7.93
CA ASP A 85 -4.03 15.79 -8.52
C ASP A 85 -2.70 16.24 -9.13
N VAL A 86 -1.60 15.88 -8.48
CA VAL A 86 -0.26 16.24 -8.98
C VAL A 86 0.15 15.35 -10.16
N ARG A 87 -0.23 14.09 -10.15
CA ARG A 87 0.27 13.09 -11.12
C ARG A 87 -0.70 12.77 -12.26
N TYR A 88 -1.97 13.11 -12.12
CA TYR A 88 -2.98 12.79 -13.13
C TYR A 88 -2.63 13.42 -14.49
N GLY A 89 -2.73 12.62 -15.54
CA GLY A 89 -2.40 13.06 -16.89
C GLY A 89 -0.93 12.91 -17.26
N LYS A 90 -0.07 12.55 -16.32
CA LYS A 90 1.32 12.27 -16.61
C LYS A 90 1.48 10.85 -17.15
N ALA A 91 2.48 10.66 -18.00
CA ALA A 91 2.80 9.34 -18.55
C ALA A 91 3.23 8.38 -17.44
N TYR A 92 3.04 7.09 -17.68
CA TYR A 92 3.50 6.03 -16.81
C TYR A 92 5.03 6.10 -16.65
N GLU A 93 5.47 6.07 -15.40
CA GLU A 93 6.90 6.07 -15.06
C GLU A 93 7.29 4.70 -14.50
N GLU A 94 7.97 3.91 -15.31
CA GLU A 94 8.39 2.56 -14.94
C GLU A 94 9.27 2.55 -13.69
N GLU A 95 10.24 3.48 -13.63
CA GLU A 95 11.17 3.56 -12.50
C GLU A 95 10.45 3.85 -11.19
N THR A 96 9.56 4.83 -11.18
CA THR A 96 8.80 5.19 -9.99
C THR A 96 7.92 4.05 -9.52
N THR A 97 7.27 3.36 -10.45
CA THR A 97 6.41 2.21 -10.14
C THR A 97 7.24 1.05 -9.59
N SER A 98 8.40 0.76 -10.18
CA SER A 98 9.29 -0.28 -9.70
C SER A 98 9.82 0.00 -8.30
N GLU A 99 10.12 1.25 -7.99
CA GLU A 99 10.53 1.65 -6.64
C GLU A 99 9.42 1.39 -5.63
N CYS A 100 8.17 1.71 -5.99
CA CYS A 100 7.03 1.40 -5.14
C CYS A 100 6.83 -0.11 -4.97
N ASP A 101 6.92 -0.87 -6.05
CA ASP A 101 6.80 -2.33 -5.97
C ASP A 101 7.85 -2.90 -5.01
N ASN A 102 9.10 -2.53 -5.18
CA ASN A 102 10.19 -3.01 -4.32
C ASN A 102 9.98 -2.62 -2.86
N PHE A 103 9.57 -1.38 -2.62
CA PHE A 103 9.32 -0.89 -1.28
C PHE A 103 8.16 -1.65 -0.61
N ILE A 104 7.04 -1.77 -1.29
CA ILE A 104 5.83 -2.42 -0.74
C ILE A 104 6.06 -3.92 -0.52
N PHE A 105 6.64 -4.62 -1.49
CA PHE A 105 6.85 -6.07 -1.38
C PHE A 105 7.81 -6.43 -0.25
N LYS A 106 8.75 -5.55 0.06
CA LYS A 106 9.66 -5.73 1.18
C LYS A 106 9.01 -5.36 2.51
N LEU A 107 8.28 -4.26 2.55
CA LEU A 107 7.65 -3.74 3.78
C LEU A 107 6.54 -4.66 4.27
N ILE A 108 5.71 -5.16 3.35
CA ILE A 108 4.53 -5.96 3.67
C ILE A 108 4.72 -7.37 3.09
N PRO A 109 5.22 -8.33 3.90
CA PRO A 109 5.43 -9.70 3.43
C PRO A 109 4.14 -10.31 2.90
N GLY A 110 4.23 -10.98 1.75
CA GLY A 110 3.07 -11.61 1.11
C GLY A 110 2.23 -10.66 0.25
N SER A 111 2.53 -9.36 0.25
CA SER A 111 1.74 -8.38 -0.50
C SER A 111 1.74 -8.64 -2.00
N LYS A 112 2.86 -9.06 -2.56
CA LYS A 112 2.97 -9.37 -3.99
C LYS A 112 1.95 -10.43 -4.40
N ASP A 113 1.84 -11.51 -3.63
CA ASP A 113 0.91 -12.59 -3.92
C ASP A 113 -0.54 -12.16 -3.69
N GLU A 114 -0.80 -11.39 -2.65
CA GLU A 114 -2.15 -10.88 -2.37
C GLU A 114 -2.64 -9.92 -3.46
N ILE A 115 -1.78 -9.05 -3.94
CA ILE A 115 -2.09 -8.13 -5.04
C ILE A 115 -2.36 -8.94 -6.32
N LYS A 116 -1.55 -9.95 -6.59
CA LYS A 116 -1.76 -10.83 -7.73
C LYS A 116 -3.11 -11.53 -7.67
N LYS A 117 -3.50 -12.04 -6.52
CA LYS A 117 -4.81 -12.67 -6.31
C LYS A 117 -5.95 -11.70 -6.60
N ILE A 118 -5.84 -10.48 -6.13
CA ILE A 118 -6.85 -9.44 -6.39
C ILE A 118 -6.95 -9.16 -7.88
N ALA A 119 -5.81 -9.01 -8.57
CA ALA A 119 -5.77 -8.78 -10.00
C ALA A 119 -6.44 -9.91 -10.79
N GLU A 120 -6.16 -11.16 -10.39
CA GLU A 120 -6.73 -12.34 -11.04
C GLU A 120 -8.22 -12.54 -10.74
N SER A 121 -8.69 -12.05 -9.60
CA SER A 121 -10.10 -12.19 -9.19
C SER A 121 -11.03 -11.31 -10.01
N GLY A 122 -10.52 -10.26 -10.63
CA GLY A 122 -11.33 -9.27 -11.34
C GLY A 122 -12.07 -8.29 -10.42
N ILE A 123 -11.86 -8.38 -9.12
CA ILE A 123 -12.51 -7.50 -8.13
C ILE A 123 -11.47 -6.54 -7.56
N TYR A 124 -11.09 -5.55 -8.36
CA TYR A 124 -10.04 -4.60 -7.99
C TYR A 124 -10.50 -3.13 -7.95
N TRP A 125 -11.77 -2.84 -8.29
CA TRP A 125 -12.35 -1.52 -8.13
C TRP A 125 -13.28 -1.40 -6.93
#